data_340399bbb58951fd03d590b63ba1a218
#
_entry.id   340399bbb58951fd03d590b63ba1a218
#
_cell.length_a   1.000
_cell.length_b   1.000
_cell.length_c   1.000
_cell.angle_alpha   90.00
_cell.angle_beta   90.00
_cell.angle_gamma   90.00
#
_symmetry.space_group_name_H-M   'P 1'
#
loop_
_entity.id
_entity.type
_entity.pdbx_description
1 polymer ?
#
loop_
_entity_poly.entity_id
_entity_poly.type
_entity_poly.pdbx_seq_one_letter_code
_entity_poly.pdbx_strand_id
1 'polypeptide(L)'
;MSEQAIEQQIQDKGLNAPRITPDHIDSKIKRVYYHSPLSAVDHTQAMDEGTYQHLRCLTFCTIVLENGFTVTGESACASPENFDPFIGKEIALKNAREKIWQLEGYLLKQKLYEESKPTTFQERVISEQIELQSKLDALNALLVKGQPEFIDDENWKLLNEQHKQMMEYNVTLLQRIGLF
;
A
#
# COMPACT_ATOMS: atom_id res chain seq x y z
N MET A 1 6.40 25.56 0.31
CA MET A 1 6.57 25.06 -1.08
C MET A 1 5.65 23.85 -1.21
N SER A 2 4.88 23.71 -2.31
CA SER A 2 4.00 22.57 -2.50
C SER A 2 4.79 21.32 -2.94
N GLU A 3 4.21 20.12 -2.78
CA GLU A 3 4.81 18.85 -3.25
C GLU A 3 5.12 18.93 -4.76
N GLN A 4 4.18 19.45 -5.56
CA GLN A 4 4.34 19.64 -7.00
C GLN A 4 5.48 20.59 -7.38
N ALA A 5 5.66 21.67 -6.61
CA ALA A 5 6.75 22.62 -6.87
C ALA A 5 8.14 21.99 -6.60
N ILE A 6 8.23 21.11 -5.60
CA ILE A 6 9.45 20.35 -5.31
C ILE A 6 9.70 19.33 -6.43
N GLU A 7 8.66 18.61 -6.87
CA GLU A 7 8.75 17.64 -7.95
C GLU A 7 9.23 18.30 -9.25
N GLN A 8 8.70 19.48 -9.60
CA GLN A 8 9.13 20.22 -10.78
C GLN A 8 10.63 20.59 -10.69
N GLN A 9 11.12 21.03 -9.53
CA GLN A 9 12.54 21.33 -9.35
C GLN A 9 13.44 20.09 -9.50
N ILE A 10 12.97 18.91 -9.07
CA ILE A 10 13.68 17.64 -9.23
C ILE A 10 13.80 17.29 -10.72
N GLN A 11 12.71 17.43 -11.47
CA GLN A 11 12.66 17.18 -12.92
C GLN A 11 13.56 18.16 -13.68
N ASP A 12 13.49 19.45 -13.36
CA ASP A 12 14.33 20.49 -13.99
C ASP A 12 15.83 20.25 -13.78
N LYS A 13 16.19 19.61 -12.67
CA LYS A 13 17.58 19.21 -12.36
C LYS A 13 17.98 17.86 -12.94
N GLY A 14 17.09 17.15 -13.65
CA GLY A 14 17.36 15.83 -14.25
C GLY A 14 17.64 14.73 -13.22
N LEU A 15 17.10 14.81 -12.00
CA LEU A 15 17.30 13.81 -10.93
C LEU A 15 16.38 12.60 -11.14
N ASN A 16 16.82 11.64 -11.98
CA ASN A 16 16.00 10.51 -12.47
C ASN A 16 16.21 9.19 -11.71
N ALA A 17 16.95 9.19 -10.58
CA ALA A 17 17.08 8.00 -9.73
C ALA A 17 15.70 7.57 -9.17
N PRO A 18 15.51 6.28 -8.83
CA PRO A 18 14.25 5.81 -8.24
C PRO A 18 13.84 6.64 -7.03
N ARG A 19 12.63 7.18 -7.07
CA ARG A 19 12.07 8.06 -6.01
C ARG A 19 10.56 7.92 -5.93
N ILE A 20 10.02 8.34 -4.80
CA ILE A 20 8.58 8.54 -4.64
C ILE A 20 8.21 9.91 -5.22
N THR A 21 7.08 9.98 -5.91
CA THR A 21 6.53 11.22 -6.50
C THR A 21 5.17 11.56 -5.88
N PRO A 22 4.68 12.80 -5.98
CA PRO A 22 3.32 13.15 -5.55
C PRO A 22 2.24 12.28 -6.21
N ASP A 23 2.37 11.99 -7.51
CA ASP A 23 1.44 11.11 -8.24
C ASP A 23 1.44 9.67 -7.69
N HIS A 24 2.62 9.17 -7.29
CA HIS A 24 2.71 7.89 -6.61
C HIS A 24 1.93 7.90 -5.29
N ILE A 25 2.09 8.95 -4.47
CA ILE A 25 1.33 9.09 -3.21
C ILE A 25 -0.17 9.15 -3.48
N ASP A 26 -0.60 9.92 -4.49
CA ASP A 26 -2.01 10.03 -4.86
C ASP A 26 -2.58 8.68 -5.31
N SER A 27 -1.80 7.88 -6.05
CA SER A 27 -2.19 6.53 -6.47
C SER A 27 -2.40 5.54 -5.31
N LYS A 28 -1.85 5.82 -4.12
CA LYS A 28 -2.03 4.99 -2.93
C LYS A 28 -3.28 5.34 -2.13
N ILE A 29 -3.88 6.48 -2.37
CA ILE A 29 -5.02 6.99 -1.61
C ILE A 29 -6.32 6.46 -2.21
N LYS A 30 -7.02 5.61 -1.46
CA LYS A 30 -8.33 5.09 -1.85
C LYS A 30 -9.47 6.02 -1.46
N ARG A 31 -9.45 6.54 -0.21
CA ARG A 31 -10.49 7.43 0.35
C ARG A 31 -9.91 8.32 1.43
N VAL A 32 -10.50 9.51 1.55
CA VAL A 32 -10.18 10.51 2.57
C VAL A 32 -11.45 10.85 3.34
N TYR A 33 -11.37 10.80 4.66
CA TYR A 33 -12.46 11.14 5.57
C TYR A 33 -12.00 12.21 6.56
N TYR A 34 -12.91 13.14 6.86
CA TYR A 34 -12.67 14.16 7.89
C TYR A 34 -13.71 14.02 8.99
N HIS A 35 -13.26 14.18 10.23
CA HIS A 35 -14.15 14.17 11.39
C HIS A 35 -13.61 15.08 12.49
N SER A 36 -14.53 15.55 13.34
CA SER A 36 -14.20 16.23 14.58
C SER A 36 -14.34 15.27 15.75
N PRO A 37 -13.57 15.42 16.86
CA PRO A 37 -13.77 14.64 18.07
C PRO A 37 -15.20 14.73 18.60
N LEU A 38 -15.85 15.88 18.44
CA LEU A 38 -17.24 16.08 18.88
C LEU A 38 -18.23 15.10 18.22
N SER A 39 -17.93 14.58 17.03
CA SER A 39 -18.77 13.59 16.36
C SER A 39 -18.69 12.19 16.97
N ALA A 40 -17.68 11.94 17.81
CA ALA A 40 -17.39 10.65 18.43
C ALA A 40 -17.46 10.68 19.97
N VAL A 41 -17.73 11.86 20.57
CA VAL A 41 -17.91 11.96 22.02
C VAL A 41 -19.19 11.26 22.44
N ASP A 42 -19.09 10.42 23.46
CA ASP A 42 -20.25 9.80 24.09
C ASP A 42 -21.12 10.88 24.74
N HIS A 43 -22.37 10.99 24.27
CA HIS A 43 -23.34 11.97 24.76
C HIS A 43 -23.74 11.78 26.27
N THR A 44 -23.33 10.67 26.87
CA THR A 44 -23.48 10.43 28.30
C THR A 44 -22.43 11.16 29.15
N GLN A 45 -21.33 11.62 28.53
CA GLN A 45 -20.28 12.36 29.22
C GLN A 45 -20.67 13.85 29.33
N ALA A 46 -20.68 14.36 30.53
CA ALA A 46 -20.87 15.79 30.77
C ALA A 46 -19.68 16.57 30.22
N MET A 47 -19.95 17.61 29.43
CA MET A 47 -18.94 18.48 28.85
C MET A 47 -19.24 19.93 29.21
N ASP A 48 -18.27 20.62 29.80
CA ASP A 48 -18.36 22.06 30.02
C ASP A 48 -18.10 22.84 28.71
N GLU A 49 -18.56 24.09 28.68
CA GLU A 49 -18.43 24.94 27.52
C GLU A 49 -16.96 25.16 27.07
N GLY A 50 -16.04 25.29 28.01
CA GLY A 50 -14.61 25.47 27.71
C GLY A 50 -14.05 24.24 26.97
N THR A 51 -14.33 23.05 27.46
CA THR A 51 -13.95 21.78 26.82
C THR A 51 -14.55 21.66 25.41
N TYR A 52 -15.85 22.00 25.26
CA TYR A 52 -16.51 22.00 23.96
C TYR A 52 -15.80 22.94 22.97
N GLN A 53 -15.46 24.16 23.36
CA GLN A 53 -14.79 25.13 22.52
C GLN A 53 -13.40 24.66 22.08
N HIS A 54 -12.66 23.95 22.94
CA HIS A 54 -11.37 23.36 22.57
C HIS A 54 -11.53 22.18 21.58
N LEU A 55 -12.46 21.27 21.81
CA LEU A 55 -12.67 20.11 20.95
C LEU A 55 -13.19 20.48 19.56
N ARG A 56 -13.98 21.56 19.44
CA ARG A 56 -14.45 22.04 18.13
C ARG A 56 -13.34 22.55 17.23
N CYS A 57 -12.20 22.94 17.80
CA CYS A 57 -11.03 23.43 17.06
C CYS A 57 -10.15 22.31 16.52
N LEU A 58 -10.49 21.05 16.79
CA LEU A 58 -9.76 19.88 16.31
C LEU A 58 -10.40 19.35 15.02
N THR A 59 -9.55 19.05 14.05
CA THR A 59 -9.95 18.36 12.81
C THR A 59 -9.05 17.16 12.60
N PHE A 60 -9.64 15.99 12.42
CA PHE A 60 -8.94 14.76 12.05
C PHE A 60 -9.18 14.45 10.58
N CYS A 61 -8.12 13.96 9.93
CA CYS A 61 -8.18 13.36 8.61
C CYS A 61 -7.79 11.88 8.74
N THR A 62 -8.60 10.99 8.21
CA THR A 62 -8.29 9.57 8.05
C THR A 62 -8.21 9.24 6.57
N ILE A 63 -7.06 8.77 6.12
CA ILE A 63 -6.85 8.28 4.75
C ILE A 63 -6.84 6.76 4.79
N VAL A 64 -7.65 6.14 3.95
CA VAL A 64 -7.62 4.70 3.67
C VAL A 64 -6.80 4.50 2.41
N LEU A 65 -5.76 3.68 2.50
CA LEU A 65 -4.91 3.34 1.37
C LEU A 65 -5.50 2.17 0.55
N GLU A 66 -5.01 1.97 -0.67
CA GLU A 66 -5.47 0.91 -1.58
C GLU A 66 -5.31 -0.51 -0.98
N ASN A 67 -4.30 -0.74 -0.16
CA ASN A 67 -4.07 -2.01 0.53
C ASN A 67 -4.91 -2.16 1.82
N GLY A 68 -5.78 -1.19 2.16
CA GLY A 68 -6.60 -1.19 3.37
C GLY A 68 -5.89 -0.63 4.62
N PHE A 69 -4.61 -0.29 4.57
CA PHE A 69 -3.94 0.38 5.67
C PHE A 69 -4.51 1.80 5.85
N THR A 70 -4.48 2.32 7.07
CA THR A 70 -5.01 3.65 7.37
C THR A 70 -3.93 4.55 7.98
N VAL A 71 -3.91 5.81 7.57
CA VAL A 71 -3.11 6.86 8.18
C VAL A 71 -4.00 8.00 8.64
N THR A 72 -3.62 8.65 9.72
CA THR A 72 -4.36 9.78 10.27
C THR A 72 -3.50 11.01 10.36
N GLY A 73 -4.10 12.18 10.20
CA GLY A 73 -3.49 13.46 10.48
C GLY A 73 -4.46 14.33 11.26
N GLU A 74 -3.94 15.27 11.99
CA GLU A 74 -4.72 16.15 12.84
C GLU A 74 -4.32 17.61 12.63
N SER A 75 -5.26 18.50 12.91
CA SER A 75 -5.06 19.94 13.02
C SER A 75 -5.74 20.45 14.27
N ALA A 76 -5.08 21.33 15.00
CA ALA A 76 -5.60 21.99 16.18
C ALA A 76 -5.39 23.50 16.07
N CYS A 77 -6.47 24.27 16.24
CA CYS A 77 -6.37 25.72 16.33
C CYS A 77 -6.27 26.14 17.80
N ALA A 78 -5.32 27.03 18.10
CA ALA A 78 -5.08 27.47 19.47
C ALA A 78 -6.23 28.34 20.05
N SER A 79 -6.93 29.08 19.20
CA SER A 79 -8.01 29.98 19.60
C SER A 79 -9.28 29.70 18.79
N PRO A 80 -10.43 29.45 19.45
CA PRO A 80 -11.68 29.18 18.76
C PRO A 80 -12.12 30.26 17.76
N GLU A 81 -11.75 31.52 18.03
CA GLU A 81 -12.07 32.67 17.17
C GLU A 81 -11.35 32.63 15.83
N ASN A 82 -10.20 31.95 15.78
CA ASN A 82 -9.38 31.79 14.57
C ASN A 82 -9.62 30.45 13.86
N PHE A 83 -10.56 29.64 14.35
CA PHE A 83 -10.82 28.34 13.77
C PHE A 83 -11.55 28.46 12.44
N ASP A 84 -10.93 27.92 11.39
CA ASP A 84 -11.54 27.73 10.08
C ASP A 84 -11.54 26.23 9.73
N PRO A 85 -12.71 25.61 9.49
CA PRO A 85 -12.80 24.19 9.19
C PRO A 85 -12.09 23.78 7.89
N PHE A 86 -12.00 24.67 6.88
CA PHE A 86 -11.34 24.38 5.61
C PHE A 86 -9.82 24.34 5.81
N ILE A 87 -9.26 25.33 6.51
CA ILE A 87 -7.85 25.36 6.87
C ILE A 87 -7.51 24.13 7.74
N GLY A 88 -8.37 23.81 8.71
CA GLY A 88 -8.21 22.63 9.55
C GLY A 88 -8.12 21.34 8.74
N LYS A 89 -8.99 21.16 7.74
CA LYS A 89 -8.95 19.99 6.84
C LYS A 89 -7.69 19.92 6.00
N GLU A 90 -7.25 21.05 5.43
CA GLU A 90 -6.02 21.10 4.61
C GLU A 90 -4.79 20.71 5.43
N ILE A 91 -4.65 21.24 6.66
CA ILE A 91 -3.53 20.92 7.55
C ILE A 91 -3.60 19.44 7.97
N ALA A 92 -4.78 18.95 8.38
CA ALA A 92 -4.95 17.55 8.78
C ALA A 92 -4.64 16.59 7.62
N LEU A 93 -5.08 16.91 6.39
CA LEU A 93 -4.76 16.14 5.19
C LEU A 93 -3.24 16.11 4.93
N LYS A 94 -2.61 17.27 4.98
CA LYS A 94 -1.15 17.38 4.80
C LYS A 94 -0.40 16.51 5.81
N ASN A 95 -0.78 16.58 7.09
CA ASN A 95 -0.15 15.80 8.15
C ASN A 95 -0.38 14.28 7.98
N ALA A 96 -1.53 13.87 7.45
CA ALA A 96 -1.78 12.47 7.09
C ALA A 96 -0.93 12.03 5.89
N ARG A 97 -0.82 12.86 4.84
CA ARG A 97 0.00 12.57 3.64
C ARG A 97 1.49 12.43 3.96
N GLU A 98 2.02 13.21 4.87
CA GLU A 98 3.43 13.09 5.31
C GLU A 98 3.75 11.68 5.83
N LYS A 99 2.80 11.02 6.49
CA LYS A 99 2.95 9.62 6.94
C LYS A 99 3.00 8.64 5.77
N ILE A 100 2.26 8.88 4.69
CA ILE A 100 2.32 8.03 3.47
C ILE A 100 3.70 8.17 2.82
N TRP A 101 4.24 9.40 2.73
CA TRP A 101 5.60 9.64 2.23
C TRP A 101 6.65 8.81 2.99
N GLN A 102 6.55 8.75 4.32
CA GLN A 102 7.47 7.98 5.17
C GLN A 102 7.34 6.46 4.90
N LEU A 103 6.11 5.94 4.80
CA LEU A 103 5.83 4.54 4.53
C LEU A 103 6.34 4.10 3.15
N GLU A 104 5.97 4.83 2.11
CA GLU A 104 6.37 4.52 0.73
C GLU A 104 7.89 4.73 0.52
N GLY A 105 8.46 5.76 1.16
CA GLY A 105 9.91 6.00 1.16
C GLY A 105 10.69 4.84 1.78
N TYR A 106 10.22 4.31 2.91
CA TYR A 106 10.82 3.13 3.53
C TYR A 106 10.70 1.90 2.63
N LEU A 107 9.51 1.65 2.05
CA LEU A 107 9.28 0.54 1.13
C LEU A 107 10.20 0.60 -0.09
N LEU A 108 10.34 1.78 -0.70
CA LEU A 108 11.28 1.97 -1.81
C LEU A 108 12.72 1.69 -1.37
N LYS A 109 13.16 2.23 -0.23
CA LYS A 109 14.51 1.99 0.28
C LYS A 109 14.77 0.53 0.59
N GLN A 110 13.78 -0.17 1.16
CA GLN A 110 13.87 -1.59 1.44
C GLN A 110 14.01 -2.41 0.14
N LYS A 111 13.20 -2.09 -0.86
CA LYS A 111 13.28 -2.72 -2.18
C LYS A 111 14.65 -2.54 -2.83
N LEU A 112 15.16 -1.30 -2.88
CA LEU A 112 16.48 -1.00 -3.43
C LEU A 112 17.61 -1.70 -2.66
N TYR A 113 17.47 -1.86 -1.33
CA TYR A 113 18.41 -2.60 -0.52
C TYR A 113 18.40 -4.10 -0.86
N GLU A 114 17.23 -4.70 -1.03
CA GLU A 114 17.08 -6.10 -1.43
C GLU A 114 17.63 -6.36 -2.83
N GLU A 115 17.34 -5.46 -3.77
CA GLU A 115 17.88 -5.54 -5.14
C GLU A 115 19.41 -5.35 -5.20
N SER A 116 20.01 -4.67 -4.21
CA SER A 116 21.47 -4.50 -4.13
C SER A 116 22.22 -5.70 -3.53
N LYS A 117 21.49 -6.63 -2.92
CA LYS A 117 22.13 -7.84 -2.35
C LYS A 117 22.58 -8.77 -3.49
N PRO A 118 23.81 -9.29 -3.43
CA PRO A 118 24.26 -10.32 -4.35
C PRO A 118 23.45 -11.60 -4.09
N THR A 119 22.55 -11.94 -4.99
CA THR A 119 21.90 -13.25 -4.97
C THR A 119 22.76 -14.23 -5.74
N THR A 120 23.16 -15.32 -5.08
CA THR A 120 23.89 -16.42 -5.74
C THR A 120 22.98 -17.07 -6.79
N PHE A 121 23.60 -17.73 -7.77
CA PHE A 121 22.85 -18.51 -8.78
C PHE A 121 21.95 -19.56 -8.08
N GLN A 122 22.46 -20.22 -7.03
CA GLN A 122 21.74 -21.22 -6.25
C GLN A 122 20.51 -20.64 -5.58
N GLU A 123 20.63 -19.49 -4.91
CA GLU A 123 19.50 -18.80 -4.26
C GLU A 123 18.39 -18.43 -5.25
N ARG A 124 18.75 -17.99 -6.46
CA ARG A 124 17.76 -17.68 -7.51
C ARG A 124 16.97 -18.91 -7.94
N VAL A 125 17.67 -20.04 -8.15
CA VAL A 125 17.02 -21.30 -8.55
C VAL A 125 16.10 -21.83 -7.44
N ILE A 126 16.53 -21.72 -6.16
CA ILE A 126 15.70 -22.10 -5.02
C ILE A 126 14.46 -21.22 -4.92
N SER A 127 14.60 -19.89 -5.06
CA SER A 127 13.48 -18.94 -5.02
C SER A 127 12.47 -19.22 -6.15
N GLU A 128 12.95 -19.47 -7.37
CA GLU A 128 12.12 -19.81 -8.53
C GLU A 128 11.32 -21.10 -8.28
N GLN A 129 11.94 -22.13 -7.69
CA GLN A 129 11.28 -23.38 -7.36
C GLN A 129 10.17 -23.17 -6.31
N ILE A 130 10.43 -22.40 -5.25
CA ILE A 130 9.43 -22.10 -4.21
C ILE A 130 8.20 -21.38 -4.79
N GLU A 131 8.43 -20.38 -5.66
CA GLU A 131 7.34 -19.66 -6.32
C GLU A 131 6.53 -20.57 -7.25
N LEU A 132 7.20 -21.41 -8.04
CA LEU A 132 6.56 -22.35 -8.93
C LEU A 132 5.73 -23.38 -8.16
N GLN A 133 6.26 -23.90 -7.06
CA GLN A 133 5.54 -24.85 -6.20
C GLN A 133 4.24 -24.24 -5.64
N SER A 134 4.31 -23.00 -5.15
CA SER A 134 3.11 -22.29 -4.65
C SER A 134 2.03 -22.12 -5.72
N LYS A 135 2.44 -21.80 -6.96
CA LYS A 135 1.52 -21.68 -8.11
C LYS A 135 0.93 -23.04 -8.50
N LEU A 136 1.75 -24.09 -8.47
CA LEU A 136 1.32 -25.47 -8.72
C LEU A 136 0.27 -25.93 -7.71
N ASP A 137 0.50 -25.69 -6.43
CA ASP A 137 -0.41 -26.05 -5.35
C ASP A 137 -1.77 -25.36 -5.52
N ALA A 138 -1.76 -24.07 -5.86
CA ALA A 138 -2.98 -23.30 -6.13
C ALA A 138 -3.74 -23.81 -7.35
N LEU A 139 -3.03 -24.10 -8.46
CA LEU A 139 -3.64 -24.64 -9.67
C LEU A 139 -4.19 -26.05 -9.46
N ASN A 140 -3.44 -26.91 -8.78
CA ASN A 140 -3.89 -28.26 -8.42
C ASN A 140 -5.15 -28.22 -7.55
N ALA A 141 -5.22 -27.32 -6.58
CA ALA A 141 -6.40 -27.12 -5.74
C ALA A 141 -7.64 -26.70 -6.54
N LEU A 142 -7.46 -25.95 -7.64
CA LEU A 142 -8.53 -25.59 -8.58
C LEU A 142 -8.94 -26.83 -9.40
N LEU A 143 -7.98 -27.53 -10.01
CA LEU A 143 -8.24 -28.67 -10.88
C LEU A 143 -8.95 -29.82 -10.14
N VAL A 144 -8.60 -30.09 -8.88
CA VAL A 144 -9.24 -31.11 -8.03
C VAL A 144 -10.72 -30.78 -7.75
N LYS A 145 -11.10 -29.51 -7.69
CA LYS A 145 -12.49 -29.07 -7.50
C LYS A 145 -13.36 -29.27 -8.74
N GLY A 146 -12.75 -29.48 -9.90
CA GLY A 146 -13.42 -29.54 -11.19
C GLY A 146 -13.60 -28.17 -11.85
N GLN A 147 -14.05 -28.20 -13.12
CA GLN A 147 -14.22 -27.00 -13.94
C GLN A 147 -15.33 -26.10 -13.39
N PRO A 148 -15.04 -24.84 -13.02
CA PRO A 148 -16.06 -23.87 -12.63
C PRO A 148 -16.88 -23.41 -13.84
N GLU A 149 -18.14 -23.04 -13.63
CA GLU A 149 -19.06 -22.55 -14.69
C GLU A 149 -18.56 -21.33 -15.46
N PHE A 150 -17.72 -20.50 -14.85
CA PHE A 150 -17.16 -19.29 -15.47
C PHE A 150 -15.90 -19.55 -16.32
N ILE A 151 -15.38 -20.78 -16.38
CA ILE A 151 -14.24 -21.18 -17.21
C ILE A 151 -14.76 -22.07 -18.35
N ASP A 152 -14.55 -21.64 -19.59
CA ASP A 152 -14.91 -22.42 -20.77
C ASP A 152 -14.00 -23.64 -20.97
N ASP A 153 -14.43 -24.58 -21.83
CA ASP A 153 -13.75 -25.84 -22.07
C ASP A 153 -12.35 -25.66 -22.64
N GLU A 154 -12.12 -24.64 -23.46
CA GLU A 154 -10.82 -24.36 -24.08
C GLU A 154 -9.83 -23.87 -23.01
N ASN A 155 -10.22 -22.91 -22.20
CA ASN A 155 -9.41 -22.44 -21.06
C ASN A 155 -9.19 -23.54 -20.03
N TRP A 156 -10.19 -24.40 -19.76
CA TRP A 156 -10.03 -25.53 -18.86
C TRP A 156 -8.99 -26.53 -19.36
N LYS A 157 -8.98 -26.82 -20.65
CA LYS A 157 -7.96 -27.68 -21.29
C LYS A 157 -6.57 -27.07 -21.18
N LEU A 158 -6.44 -25.75 -21.40
CA LEU A 158 -5.16 -25.04 -21.27
C LEU A 158 -4.64 -25.02 -19.83
N LEU A 159 -5.52 -24.90 -18.83
CA LEU A 159 -5.13 -24.99 -17.42
C LEU A 159 -4.57 -26.37 -17.06
N ASN A 160 -5.16 -27.45 -17.56
CA ASN A 160 -4.64 -28.80 -17.35
C ASN A 160 -3.26 -28.99 -18.02
N GLU A 161 -3.09 -28.45 -19.23
CA GLU A 161 -1.79 -28.50 -19.93
C GLU A 161 -0.75 -27.66 -19.21
N GLN A 162 -1.12 -26.46 -18.75
CA GLN A 162 -0.26 -25.60 -17.93
C GLN A 162 0.20 -26.31 -16.66
N HIS A 163 -0.69 -27.00 -15.95
CA HIS A 163 -0.34 -27.76 -14.76
C HIS A 163 0.72 -28.80 -15.05
N LYS A 164 0.56 -29.56 -16.13
CA LYS A 164 1.53 -30.59 -16.55
C LYS A 164 2.90 -29.99 -16.84
N GLN A 165 2.97 -28.90 -17.63
CA GLN A 165 4.22 -28.23 -17.98
C GLN A 165 4.91 -27.63 -16.75
N MET A 166 4.15 -27.05 -15.83
CA MET A 166 4.67 -26.53 -14.55
C MET A 166 5.23 -27.66 -13.66
N MET A 167 4.59 -28.83 -13.64
CA MET A 167 5.09 -30.00 -12.90
C MET A 167 6.46 -30.46 -13.48
N GLU A 168 6.57 -30.59 -14.80
CA GLU A 168 7.81 -30.98 -15.47
C GLU A 168 8.94 -29.97 -15.20
N TYR A 169 8.62 -28.69 -15.24
CA TYR A 169 9.57 -27.62 -14.92
C TYR A 169 9.99 -27.66 -13.44
N ASN A 170 9.06 -27.89 -12.54
CA ASN A 170 9.34 -28.02 -11.11
C ASN A 170 10.31 -29.19 -10.80
N VAL A 171 10.13 -30.32 -11.46
CA VAL A 171 11.05 -31.48 -11.35
C VAL A 171 12.45 -31.06 -11.84
N THR A 172 12.56 -30.33 -12.94
CA THR A 172 13.84 -29.84 -13.45
C THR A 172 14.54 -28.92 -12.46
N LEU A 173 13.80 -27.99 -11.83
CA LEU A 173 14.35 -27.09 -10.81
C LEU A 173 14.85 -27.88 -9.57
N LEU A 174 14.09 -28.86 -9.11
CA LEU A 174 14.50 -29.73 -7.97
C LEU A 174 15.77 -30.53 -8.30
N GLN A 175 15.89 -31.04 -9.53
CA GLN A 175 17.12 -31.71 -9.96
C GLN A 175 18.33 -30.76 -9.97
N ARG A 176 18.14 -29.53 -10.47
CA ARG A 176 19.20 -28.50 -10.45
C ARG A 176 19.61 -28.13 -9.02
N ILE A 177 18.64 -28.01 -8.10
CA ILE A 177 18.91 -27.73 -6.68
C ILE A 177 19.70 -28.89 -6.03
N GLY A 178 19.44 -30.12 -6.42
CA GLY A 178 20.18 -31.28 -5.93
C GLY A 178 21.63 -31.40 -6.43
N LEU A 179 22.05 -30.51 -7.35
CA LEU A 179 23.43 -30.49 -7.89
C LEU A 179 24.33 -29.45 -7.21
N PHE A 180 23.87 -28.67 -6.23
CA PHE A 180 24.67 -27.66 -5.50
C PHE A 180 24.39 -27.57 -4.01
#